data_1fc72d094c659566435d719712c0df31
#
_entry.id   1fc72d094c659566435d719712c0df31
#
_cell.length_a   1.000
_cell.length_b   1.000
_cell.length_c   1.000
_cell.angle_alpha   90.00
_cell.angle_beta   90.00
_cell.angle_gamma   90.00
#
_symmetry.space_group_name_H-M   'P 1'
#
loop_
_entity.id
_entity.type
_entity.pdbx_description
1 polymer ?
#
loop_
_entity_poly.entity_id
_entity_poly.type
_entity_poly.pdbx_seq_one_letter_code
_entity_poly.pdbx_strand_id
1 'polypeptide(L)'
;MRRPLRILILGYYGFANAGDEIVLAGILRGIASEAKQEPFEVRALSADPARTLALHGIRAYPRFSPAAILTALFWCDILVLGGGSLIQDVTSRRSAAYYLWICRVALALRRKLFLWAQGFGPLEDPQLRESAGRTLARASGVTVRDPRSLTELVGLGLPESLLTLSADPAFLVEPAADPAEDSAADAGPVLAVALRPWGSIRRSCPEVAAACDFFARETGIRSLFVPFHLPADLEISRCVVESAEGPHSLLTAELSPAEMARLFHGFHLSLGMRLHSIILSAMAAVPFAGLSYDPKIERFCHLAGMPCLTADGLHAGELQDILLSLHANREQAGIHLRAFADEQRELARASARLFWDICSAA
;
A
#
# COMPACT_ATOMS: atom_id res chain seq x y z
N MET A 1 8.30 -4.53 -36.51
CA MET A 1 7.69 -4.25 -35.19
C MET A 1 8.79 -4.07 -34.16
N ARG A 2 8.71 -3.03 -33.32
CA ARG A 2 9.67 -2.91 -32.20
C ARG A 2 9.47 -4.05 -31.22
N ARG A 3 10.56 -4.57 -30.66
CA ARG A 3 10.52 -5.56 -29.58
C ARG A 3 9.81 -4.96 -28.35
N PRO A 4 8.92 -5.72 -27.65
CA PRO A 4 8.28 -5.20 -26.45
C PRO A 4 9.30 -4.88 -25.37
N LEU A 5 9.09 -3.77 -24.64
CA LEU A 5 9.85 -3.42 -23.45
C LEU A 5 9.59 -4.45 -22.35
N ARG A 6 10.65 -5.04 -21.82
CA ARG A 6 10.57 -6.08 -20.78
C ARG A 6 10.80 -5.47 -19.40
N ILE A 7 9.74 -5.44 -18.61
CA ILE A 7 9.71 -4.79 -17.29
C ILE A 7 9.68 -5.89 -16.22
N LEU A 8 10.66 -5.87 -15.32
CA LEU A 8 10.66 -6.75 -14.15
C LEU A 8 10.35 -5.94 -12.90
N ILE A 9 9.30 -6.31 -12.17
CA ILE A 9 8.92 -5.63 -10.93
C ILE A 9 9.38 -6.44 -9.71
N LEU A 10 10.06 -5.79 -8.78
CA LEU A 10 10.55 -6.33 -7.52
C LEU A 10 9.85 -5.62 -6.36
N GLY A 11 9.12 -6.37 -5.53
CA GLY A 11 8.41 -5.87 -4.35
C GLY A 11 8.14 -6.96 -3.32
N TYR A 12 7.24 -6.73 -2.39
CA TYR A 12 6.83 -7.71 -1.37
C TYR A 12 5.57 -8.46 -1.82
N TYR A 13 5.64 -9.15 -2.97
CA TYR A 13 4.50 -9.78 -3.62
C TYR A 13 4.42 -11.28 -3.35
N GLY A 14 3.19 -11.84 -3.35
CA GLY A 14 2.92 -13.26 -3.12
C GLY A 14 2.96 -13.67 -1.64
N PHE A 15 2.84 -12.75 -0.71
CA PHE A 15 2.83 -13.03 0.75
C PHE A 15 1.45 -12.90 1.40
N ALA A 16 0.38 -12.89 0.63
CA ALA A 16 -0.98 -12.70 1.12
C ALA A 16 -1.19 -11.34 1.86
N ASN A 17 -0.43 -10.32 1.47
CA ASN A 17 -0.60 -8.96 1.97
C ASN A 17 -1.32 -8.11 0.93
N ALA A 18 -2.61 -7.88 1.12
CA ALA A 18 -3.45 -7.14 0.19
C ALA A 18 -2.89 -5.74 -0.12
N GLY A 19 -2.22 -5.09 0.85
CA GLY A 19 -1.61 -3.77 0.63
C GLY A 19 -0.53 -3.79 -0.45
N ASP A 20 0.38 -4.77 -0.42
CA ASP A 20 1.45 -4.87 -1.42
C ASP A 20 0.89 -5.32 -2.78
N GLU A 21 -0.17 -6.14 -2.79
CA GLU A 21 -0.85 -6.52 -4.03
C GLU A 21 -1.60 -5.32 -4.65
N ILE A 22 -2.19 -4.44 -3.84
CA ILE A 22 -2.79 -3.17 -4.29
C ILE A 22 -1.73 -2.25 -4.90
N VAL A 23 -0.54 -2.15 -4.29
CA VAL A 23 0.58 -1.40 -4.86
C VAL A 23 1.01 -1.96 -6.22
N LEU A 24 1.12 -3.28 -6.35
CA LEU A 24 1.43 -3.92 -7.64
C LEU A 24 0.37 -3.60 -8.70
N ALA A 25 -0.90 -3.73 -8.35
CA ALA A 25 -2.01 -3.39 -9.26
C ALA A 25 -1.95 -1.93 -9.73
N GLY A 26 -1.68 -1.00 -8.81
CA GLY A 26 -1.50 0.42 -9.13
C GLY A 26 -0.32 0.69 -10.07
N ILE A 27 0.82 0.03 -9.86
CA ILE A 27 1.98 0.13 -10.77
C ILE A 27 1.63 -0.41 -12.15
N LEU A 28 1.00 -1.59 -12.24
CA LEU A 28 0.56 -2.18 -13.51
C LEU A 28 -0.40 -1.26 -14.26
N ARG A 29 -1.35 -0.65 -13.53
CA ARG A 29 -2.28 0.32 -14.10
C ARG A 29 -1.55 1.57 -14.60
N GLY A 30 -0.62 2.11 -13.83
CA GLY A 30 0.21 3.26 -14.23
C GLY A 30 1.03 2.97 -15.48
N ILE A 31 1.68 1.79 -15.55
CA ILE A 31 2.42 1.37 -16.75
C ILE A 31 1.47 1.31 -17.96
N ALA A 32 0.32 0.68 -17.81
CA ALA A 32 -0.63 0.48 -18.90
C ALA A 32 -1.25 1.80 -19.40
N SER A 33 -1.60 2.71 -18.47
CA SER A 33 -2.28 3.97 -18.82
C SER A 33 -1.40 4.96 -19.60
N GLU A 34 -0.07 4.92 -19.37
CA GLU A 34 0.87 5.85 -20.00
C GLU A 34 1.69 5.20 -21.15
N ALA A 35 1.47 3.91 -21.44
CA ALA A 35 2.20 3.18 -22.48
C ALA A 35 1.94 3.70 -23.90
N LYS A 36 0.88 4.50 -24.08
CA LYS A 36 0.41 4.95 -25.40
C LYS A 36 0.23 3.75 -26.32
N GLN A 37 1.12 3.54 -27.29
CA GLN A 37 1.09 2.39 -28.21
C GLN A 37 2.39 1.57 -28.17
N GLU A 38 3.25 1.85 -27.19
CA GLU A 38 4.51 1.11 -27.05
C GLU A 38 4.23 -0.30 -26.50
N PRO A 39 4.68 -1.36 -27.18
CA PRO A 39 4.46 -2.73 -26.69
C PRO A 39 5.35 -2.99 -25.47
N PHE A 40 4.79 -3.62 -24.46
CA PHE A 40 5.52 -4.00 -23.24
C PHE A 40 5.08 -5.37 -22.69
N GLU A 41 5.96 -5.98 -21.93
CA GLU A 41 5.68 -7.20 -21.16
C GLU A 41 6.16 -7.00 -19.73
N VAL A 42 5.29 -7.28 -18.75
CA VAL A 42 5.61 -7.16 -17.34
C VAL A 42 5.69 -8.54 -16.71
N ARG A 43 6.71 -8.75 -15.88
CA ARG A 43 6.82 -9.89 -14.97
C ARG A 43 7.23 -9.41 -13.59
N ALA A 44 6.98 -10.22 -12.56
CA ALA A 44 7.34 -9.89 -11.19
C ALA A 44 8.28 -10.93 -10.56
N LEU A 45 8.96 -10.54 -9.48
CA LEU A 45 9.54 -11.48 -8.52
C LEU A 45 8.54 -11.66 -7.38
N SER A 46 8.10 -12.89 -7.13
CA SER A 46 7.04 -13.21 -6.17
C SER A 46 7.40 -14.40 -5.28
N ALA A 47 6.88 -14.40 -4.06
CA ALA A 47 6.95 -15.56 -3.17
C ALA A 47 6.02 -16.69 -3.64
N ASP A 48 4.90 -16.33 -4.26
CA ASP A 48 3.94 -17.25 -4.88
C ASP A 48 3.63 -16.79 -6.32
N PRO A 49 4.37 -17.29 -7.33
CA PRO A 49 4.14 -16.94 -8.72
C PRO A 49 2.75 -17.29 -9.25
N ALA A 50 2.14 -18.39 -8.75
CA ALA A 50 0.82 -18.81 -9.20
C ALA A 50 -0.26 -17.83 -8.71
N ARG A 51 -0.15 -17.41 -7.45
CA ARG A 51 -1.03 -16.38 -6.87
C ARG A 51 -0.89 -15.04 -7.60
N THR A 52 0.35 -14.61 -7.90
CA THR A 52 0.58 -13.36 -8.65
C THR A 52 -0.05 -13.43 -10.04
N LEU A 53 0.05 -14.58 -10.72
CA LEU A 53 -0.62 -14.77 -12.01
C LEU A 53 -2.15 -14.71 -11.88
N ALA A 54 -2.72 -15.35 -10.86
CA ALA A 54 -4.16 -15.35 -10.63
C ALA A 54 -4.72 -13.95 -10.30
N LEU A 55 -4.01 -13.16 -9.46
CA LEU A 55 -4.47 -11.86 -9.01
C LEU A 55 -4.25 -10.73 -10.05
N HIS A 56 -3.15 -10.81 -10.82
CA HIS A 56 -2.70 -9.69 -11.67
C HIS A 56 -2.60 -10.01 -13.14
N GLY A 57 -2.79 -11.27 -13.54
CA GLY A 57 -2.65 -11.71 -14.93
C GLY A 57 -1.22 -11.67 -15.50
N ILE A 58 -0.20 -11.42 -14.67
CA ILE A 58 1.20 -11.35 -15.07
C ILE A 58 1.99 -12.59 -14.62
N ARG A 59 2.97 -13.01 -15.42
CA ARG A 59 3.90 -14.06 -15.01
C ARG A 59 4.84 -13.56 -13.93
N ALA A 60 5.26 -14.47 -13.02
CA ALA A 60 6.24 -14.16 -12.00
C ALA A 60 7.32 -15.25 -11.89
N TYR A 61 8.47 -14.84 -11.38
CA TYR A 61 9.58 -15.74 -11.04
C TYR A 61 9.66 -15.92 -9.53
N PRO A 62 10.06 -17.12 -9.05
CA PRO A 62 10.28 -17.37 -7.62
C PRO A 62 11.37 -16.45 -7.05
N ARG A 63 10.98 -15.57 -6.10
CA ARG A 63 11.88 -14.53 -5.55
C ARG A 63 13.02 -15.04 -4.66
N PHE A 64 12.94 -16.29 -4.19
CA PHE A 64 13.96 -16.89 -3.33
C PHE A 64 14.90 -17.84 -4.08
N SER A 65 14.73 -18.01 -5.39
CA SER A 65 15.60 -18.81 -6.24
C SER A 65 16.65 -17.92 -6.93
N PRO A 66 17.96 -18.00 -6.59
CA PRO A 66 18.99 -17.21 -7.25
C PRO A 66 19.02 -17.41 -8.76
N ALA A 67 18.82 -18.65 -9.23
CA ALA A 67 18.74 -18.96 -10.66
C ALA A 67 17.56 -18.27 -11.34
N ALA A 68 16.37 -18.28 -10.70
CA ALA A 68 15.18 -17.61 -11.22
C ALA A 68 15.36 -16.08 -11.24
N ILE A 69 15.97 -15.49 -10.20
CA ILE A 69 16.30 -14.06 -10.15
C ILE A 69 17.24 -13.68 -11.29
N LEU A 70 18.32 -14.43 -11.51
CA LEU A 70 19.25 -14.17 -12.61
C LEU A 70 18.56 -14.32 -13.97
N THR A 71 17.76 -15.36 -14.17
CA THR A 71 16.96 -15.55 -15.41
C THR A 71 16.05 -14.35 -15.65
N ALA A 72 15.36 -13.85 -14.61
CA ALA A 72 14.50 -12.68 -14.69
C ALA A 72 15.28 -11.40 -15.04
N LEU A 73 16.45 -11.21 -14.44
CA LEU A 73 17.33 -10.06 -14.70
C LEU A 73 17.96 -10.11 -16.09
N PHE A 74 18.29 -11.29 -16.61
CA PHE A 74 18.73 -11.43 -18.02
C PHE A 74 17.60 -11.17 -19.01
N TRP A 75 16.36 -11.52 -18.65
CA TRP A 75 15.20 -11.31 -19.50
C TRP A 75 14.80 -9.81 -19.58
N CYS A 76 14.86 -9.06 -18.48
CA CYS A 76 14.33 -7.71 -18.44
C CYS A 76 15.25 -6.68 -19.10
N ASP A 77 14.69 -5.55 -19.52
CA ASP A 77 15.38 -4.35 -19.96
C ASP A 77 15.50 -3.33 -18.82
N ILE A 78 14.49 -3.30 -17.95
CA ILE A 78 14.41 -2.44 -16.78
C ILE A 78 13.91 -3.21 -15.56
N LEU A 79 14.59 -3.00 -14.43
CA LEU A 79 14.13 -3.42 -13.10
C LEU A 79 13.41 -2.26 -12.45
N VAL A 80 12.15 -2.49 -12.05
CA VAL A 80 11.36 -1.57 -11.24
C VAL A 80 11.37 -2.06 -9.80
N LEU A 81 11.93 -1.28 -8.88
CA LEU A 81 11.71 -1.48 -7.46
C LEU A 81 10.33 -0.90 -7.14
N GLY A 82 9.35 -1.79 -6.99
CA GLY A 82 7.93 -1.44 -6.80
C GLY A 82 7.71 -0.76 -5.45
N GLY A 83 6.58 -0.04 -5.33
CA GLY A 83 6.24 0.76 -4.15
C GLY A 83 6.27 0.03 -2.81
N GLY A 84 5.99 0.74 -1.76
CA GLY A 84 6.12 0.27 -0.38
C GLY A 84 7.38 0.79 0.31
N SER A 85 7.68 0.31 1.51
CA SER A 85 8.89 0.66 2.26
C SER A 85 9.83 -0.56 2.28
N LEU A 86 10.48 -0.82 1.13
CA LEU A 86 11.27 -2.02 0.92
C LEU A 86 12.70 -1.90 1.47
N ILE A 87 13.28 -0.69 1.42
CA ILE A 87 14.63 -0.41 1.91
C ILE A 87 14.51 0.26 3.28
N GLN A 88 14.46 -0.58 4.32
CA GLN A 88 14.42 -0.20 5.73
C GLN A 88 14.97 -1.38 6.56
N ASP A 89 15.54 -1.12 7.73
CA ASP A 89 16.17 -2.14 8.57
C ASP A 89 15.49 -2.36 9.93
N VAL A 90 14.43 -1.61 10.22
CA VAL A 90 13.64 -1.76 11.46
C VAL A 90 13.04 -3.17 11.59
N THR A 91 12.51 -3.72 10.50
CA THR A 91 11.94 -5.07 10.52
C THR A 91 12.98 -6.13 10.21
N SER A 92 13.91 -5.88 9.29
CA SER A 92 14.96 -6.83 8.92
C SER A 92 16.09 -6.21 8.08
N ARG A 93 17.31 -6.19 8.62
CA ARG A 93 18.52 -5.86 7.86
C ARG A 93 18.71 -6.76 6.63
N ARG A 94 18.37 -8.06 6.73
CA ARG A 94 18.47 -9.02 5.62
C ARG A 94 17.53 -8.65 4.47
N SER A 95 16.34 -8.13 4.78
CA SER A 95 15.39 -7.68 3.76
C SER A 95 15.95 -6.52 2.94
N ALA A 96 16.44 -5.47 3.59
CA ALA A 96 17.06 -4.32 2.90
C ALA A 96 18.26 -4.77 2.05
N ALA A 97 19.14 -5.61 2.59
CA ALA A 97 20.29 -6.15 1.88
C ALA A 97 19.88 -6.97 0.64
N TYR A 98 18.81 -7.75 0.72
CA TYR A 98 18.25 -8.53 -0.40
C TYR A 98 17.81 -7.63 -1.56
N TYR A 99 17.02 -6.60 -1.28
CA TYR A 99 16.57 -5.67 -2.32
C TYR A 99 17.73 -4.92 -2.96
N LEU A 100 18.68 -4.41 -2.14
CA LEU A 100 19.87 -3.73 -2.63
C LEU A 100 20.78 -4.66 -3.46
N TRP A 101 20.88 -5.94 -3.08
CA TRP A 101 21.65 -6.92 -3.84
C TRP A 101 21.07 -7.12 -5.24
N ILE A 102 19.75 -7.29 -5.38
CA ILE A 102 19.11 -7.46 -6.69
C ILE A 102 19.30 -6.19 -7.54
N CYS A 103 19.13 -5.00 -6.96
CA CYS A 103 19.39 -3.74 -7.67
C CYS A 103 20.83 -3.64 -8.18
N ARG A 104 21.82 -4.03 -7.37
CA ARG A 104 23.23 -4.04 -7.77
C ARG A 104 23.50 -5.02 -8.91
N VAL A 105 22.92 -6.22 -8.84
CA VAL A 105 23.06 -7.22 -9.92
C VAL A 105 22.45 -6.70 -11.22
N ALA A 106 21.25 -6.11 -11.17
CA ALA A 106 20.61 -5.49 -12.32
C ALA A 106 21.50 -4.41 -12.96
N LEU A 107 22.07 -3.51 -12.15
CA LEU A 107 22.98 -2.47 -12.62
C LEU A 107 24.29 -3.03 -13.21
N ALA A 108 24.83 -4.12 -12.62
CA ALA A 108 26.00 -4.81 -13.15
C ALA A 108 25.70 -5.47 -14.51
N LEU A 109 24.49 -5.95 -14.70
CA LEU A 109 24.00 -6.46 -16.00
C LEU A 109 23.56 -5.35 -16.96
N ARG A 110 23.85 -4.08 -16.63
CA ARG A 110 23.50 -2.89 -17.43
C ARG A 110 21.97 -2.76 -17.67
N ARG A 111 21.15 -3.23 -16.72
CA ARG A 111 19.71 -3.00 -16.76
C ARG A 111 19.41 -1.62 -16.19
N LYS A 112 18.43 -0.92 -16.77
CA LYS A 112 17.91 0.30 -16.18
C LYS A 112 17.30 -0.05 -14.80
N LEU A 113 17.41 0.85 -13.83
CA LEU A 113 16.80 0.71 -12.51
C LEU A 113 15.87 1.90 -12.28
N PHE A 114 14.61 1.63 -11.99
CA PHE A 114 13.63 2.64 -11.62
C PHE A 114 13.03 2.34 -10.24
N LEU A 115 12.97 3.34 -9.37
CA LEU A 115 12.30 3.24 -8.09
C LEU A 115 10.92 3.88 -8.20
N TRP A 116 9.88 3.09 -7.96
CA TRP A 116 8.50 3.54 -8.13
C TRP A 116 7.86 3.85 -6.78
N ALA A 117 7.62 5.14 -6.50
CA ALA A 117 6.91 5.66 -5.33
C ALA A 117 7.36 5.01 -4.01
N GLN A 118 8.68 4.93 -3.79
CA GLN A 118 9.23 4.30 -2.59
C GLN A 118 8.94 5.13 -1.34
N GLY A 119 8.45 4.46 -0.28
CA GLY A 119 8.65 4.91 1.09
C GLY A 119 10.04 4.49 1.55
N PHE A 120 10.90 5.43 1.91
CA PHE A 120 12.28 5.12 2.28
C PHE A 120 12.49 5.24 3.79
N GLY A 121 13.28 4.29 4.34
CA GLY A 121 13.73 4.28 5.72
C GLY A 121 12.63 4.01 6.78
N PRO A 122 13.00 4.10 8.07
CA PRO A 122 14.37 4.38 8.53
C PRO A 122 15.36 3.29 8.14
N LEU A 123 16.60 3.70 7.86
CA LEU A 123 17.72 2.83 7.56
C LEU A 123 18.87 3.29 8.48
N GLU A 124 19.07 2.58 9.59
CA GLU A 124 19.98 2.99 10.67
C GLU A 124 21.39 2.41 10.52
N ASP A 125 21.49 1.22 9.91
CA ASP A 125 22.77 0.55 9.70
C ASP A 125 23.67 1.34 8.74
N PRO A 126 24.87 1.78 9.17
CA PRO A 126 25.74 2.62 8.34
C PRO A 126 26.18 1.95 7.04
N GLN A 127 26.40 0.63 7.04
CA GLN A 127 26.83 -0.11 5.86
C GLN A 127 25.71 -0.24 4.85
N LEU A 128 24.46 -0.45 5.33
CA LEU A 128 23.29 -0.47 4.47
C LEU A 128 22.99 0.93 3.91
N ARG A 129 23.15 2.00 4.71
CA ARG A 129 23.01 3.40 4.26
C ARG A 129 24.01 3.70 3.13
N GLU A 130 25.28 3.42 3.32
CA GLU A 130 26.31 3.64 2.29
C GLU A 130 26.02 2.80 1.04
N SER A 131 25.65 1.52 1.20
CA SER A 131 25.29 0.64 0.09
C SER A 131 24.07 1.14 -0.67
N ALA A 132 23.04 1.63 0.05
CA ALA A 132 21.83 2.21 -0.55
C ALA A 132 22.20 3.47 -1.36
N GLY A 133 22.90 4.44 -0.76
CA GLY A 133 23.33 5.66 -1.44
C GLY A 133 24.06 5.37 -2.75
N ARG A 134 25.13 4.53 -2.70
CA ARG A 134 25.89 4.15 -3.91
C ARG A 134 25.07 3.41 -4.96
N THR A 135 24.11 2.59 -4.54
CA THR A 135 23.30 1.79 -5.47
C THR A 135 22.23 2.66 -6.13
N LEU A 136 21.48 3.41 -5.32
CA LEU A 136 20.32 4.16 -5.77
C LEU A 136 20.70 5.41 -6.57
N ALA A 137 21.86 6.02 -6.30
CA ALA A 137 22.40 7.12 -7.12
C ALA A 137 22.66 6.72 -8.59
N ARG A 138 22.67 5.42 -8.91
CA ARG A 138 22.83 4.89 -10.27
C ARG A 138 21.50 4.52 -10.92
N ALA A 139 20.36 4.76 -10.24
CA ALA A 139 19.06 4.56 -10.82
C ALA A 139 18.82 5.49 -12.01
N SER A 140 17.99 5.07 -12.93
CA SER A 140 17.57 5.90 -14.09
C SER A 140 16.51 6.93 -13.69
N GLY A 141 15.76 6.69 -12.61
CA GLY A 141 14.80 7.60 -12.00
C GLY A 141 14.32 7.05 -10.66
N VAL A 142 13.98 7.96 -9.76
CA VAL A 142 13.53 7.64 -8.40
C VAL A 142 12.29 8.50 -8.10
N THR A 143 11.16 7.84 -7.88
CA THR A 143 9.98 8.50 -7.32
C THR A 143 9.74 8.06 -5.90
N VAL A 144 9.32 8.96 -5.04
CA VAL A 144 9.00 8.73 -3.62
C VAL A 144 7.59 9.17 -3.31
N ARG A 145 6.92 8.47 -2.39
CA ARG A 145 5.51 8.73 -2.09
C ARG A 145 5.27 9.75 -0.98
N ASP A 146 6.30 10.20 -0.31
CA ASP A 146 6.19 11.18 0.78
C ASP A 146 7.44 12.06 0.88
N PRO A 147 7.29 13.32 1.38
CA PRO A 147 8.40 14.28 1.48
C PRO A 147 9.56 13.82 2.38
N ARG A 148 9.28 13.02 3.41
CA ARG A 148 10.33 12.51 4.30
C ARG A 148 11.22 11.50 3.57
N SER A 149 10.64 10.61 2.77
CA SER A 149 11.41 9.70 1.93
C SER A 149 12.34 10.45 0.97
N LEU A 150 11.90 11.59 0.44
CA LEU A 150 12.72 12.47 -0.38
C LEU A 150 13.91 13.01 0.44
N THR A 151 13.64 13.61 1.61
CA THR A 151 14.69 14.16 2.50
C THR A 151 15.70 13.07 2.90
N GLU A 152 15.24 11.87 3.22
CA GLU A 152 16.13 10.75 3.58
C GLU A 152 17.04 10.34 2.41
N LEU A 153 16.55 10.32 1.18
CA LEU A 153 17.36 9.99 0.00
C LEU A 153 18.38 11.09 -0.35
N VAL A 154 17.99 12.36 -0.21
CA VAL A 154 18.95 13.49 -0.31
C VAL A 154 20.04 13.35 0.74
N GLY A 155 19.67 13.01 1.99
CA GLY A 155 20.61 12.75 3.08
C GLY A 155 21.53 11.53 2.86
N LEU A 156 21.18 10.64 1.92
CA LEU A 156 22.07 9.56 1.44
C LEU A 156 22.99 9.98 0.29
N GLY A 157 22.92 11.24 -0.15
CA GLY A 157 23.73 11.79 -1.23
C GLY A 157 23.18 11.57 -2.62
N LEU A 158 21.90 11.25 -2.78
CA LEU A 158 21.27 11.23 -4.09
C LEU A 158 21.04 12.66 -4.58
N PRO A 159 21.34 13.00 -5.86
CA PRO A 159 21.08 14.32 -6.40
C PRO A 159 19.55 14.58 -6.47
N GLU A 160 19.13 15.78 -6.09
CA GLU A 160 17.71 16.17 -6.13
C GLU A 160 17.11 16.03 -7.53
N SER A 161 17.90 16.25 -8.58
CA SER A 161 17.47 16.10 -9.99
C SER A 161 17.09 14.66 -10.36
N LEU A 162 17.49 13.67 -9.57
CA LEU A 162 17.11 12.27 -9.74
C LEU A 162 15.78 11.94 -9.06
N LEU A 163 15.36 12.77 -8.10
CA LEU A 163 14.25 12.50 -7.20
C LEU A 163 12.98 13.24 -7.65
N THR A 164 11.87 12.56 -7.64
CA THR A 164 10.54 13.14 -7.92
C THR A 164 9.57 12.76 -6.81
N LEU A 165 8.93 13.76 -6.22
CA LEU A 165 7.81 13.51 -5.31
C LEU A 165 6.61 13.01 -6.10
N SER A 166 5.98 11.97 -5.60
CA SER A 166 4.83 11.28 -6.17
C SER A 166 3.85 10.91 -5.07
N ALA A 167 2.93 10.00 -5.36
CA ALA A 167 2.04 9.41 -4.36
C ALA A 167 2.07 7.89 -4.44
N ASP A 168 1.44 7.22 -3.46
CA ASP A 168 1.34 5.77 -3.44
C ASP A 168 0.61 5.26 -4.70
N PRO A 169 1.15 4.23 -5.41
CA PRO A 169 0.53 3.70 -6.61
C PRO A 169 -0.89 3.18 -6.39
N ALA A 170 -1.26 2.86 -5.15
CA ALA A 170 -2.61 2.45 -4.81
C ALA A 170 -3.68 3.43 -5.32
N PHE A 171 -3.38 4.73 -5.39
CA PHE A 171 -4.29 5.75 -5.94
C PHE A 171 -4.62 5.57 -7.43
N LEU A 172 -3.93 4.70 -8.14
CA LEU A 172 -4.21 4.35 -9.53
C LEU A 172 -5.11 3.12 -9.69
N VAL A 173 -5.42 2.41 -8.60
CA VAL A 173 -6.28 1.21 -8.66
C VAL A 173 -7.72 1.65 -8.92
N GLU A 174 -8.32 1.03 -9.92
CA GLU A 174 -9.74 1.23 -10.22
C GLU A 174 -10.58 0.18 -9.47
N PRO A 175 -11.71 0.59 -8.87
CA PRO A 175 -12.65 -0.35 -8.27
C PRO A 175 -13.16 -1.34 -9.32
N ALA A 176 -13.41 -2.59 -8.91
CA ALA A 176 -14.10 -3.55 -9.77
C ALA A 176 -15.50 -3.04 -10.14
N ALA A 177 -15.94 -3.34 -11.36
CA ALA A 177 -17.30 -3.06 -11.78
C ALA A 177 -18.32 -3.77 -10.87
N ASP A 178 -19.46 -3.15 -10.65
CA ASP A 178 -20.53 -3.75 -9.86
C ASP A 178 -21.11 -4.97 -10.58
N PRO A 179 -21.22 -6.15 -9.95
CA PRO A 179 -21.77 -7.33 -10.61
C PRO A 179 -23.27 -7.29 -10.86
N ALA A 180 -23.99 -6.34 -10.33
CA ALA A 180 -25.37 -5.91 -10.65
C ALA A 180 -25.81 -4.84 -9.63
N GLU A 181 -26.63 -3.90 -10.05
CA GLU A 181 -27.21 -2.84 -9.20
C GLU A 181 -28.08 -3.34 -8.04
N ASP A 182 -28.32 -4.65 -7.92
CA ASP A 182 -29.38 -5.23 -7.08
C ASP A 182 -28.94 -5.82 -5.72
N SER A 183 -27.65 -5.93 -5.38
CA SER A 183 -27.28 -6.64 -4.14
C SER A 183 -26.66 -5.80 -3.02
N ALA A 184 -26.25 -4.57 -3.28
CA ALA A 184 -25.61 -3.69 -2.30
C ALA A 184 -26.56 -2.70 -1.60
N ALA A 185 -27.76 -2.53 -2.09
CA ALA A 185 -28.74 -1.54 -1.59
C ALA A 185 -29.31 -1.90 -0.20
N ASP A 186 -29.27 -3.15 0.22
CA ASP A 186 -29.87 -3.64 1.48
C ASP A 186 -28.90 -3.71 2.68
N ALA A 187 -27.59 -3.57 2.48
CA ALA A 187 -26.63 -3.54 3.56
C ALA A 187 -26.41 -2.08 4.00
N GLY A 188 -27.15 -1.62 5.02
CA GLY A 188 -26.99 -0.29 5.61
C GLY A 188 -25.54 0.15 5.84
N PRO A 189 -25.28 1.37 6.36
CA PRO A 189 -23.94 1.91 6.54
C PRO A 189 -23.06 1.00 7.41
N VAL A 190 -21.77 0.89 7.08
CA VAL A 190 -20.80 -0.01 7.74
C VAL A 190 -19.53 0.76 8.13
N LEU A 191 -19.03 0.52 9.34
CA LEU A 191 -17.70 0.92 9.78
C LEU A 191 -16.68 -0.16 9.38
N ALA A 192 -15.71 0.16 8.54
CA ALA A 192 -14.58 -0.72 8.26
C ALA A 192 -13.55 -0.68 9.39
N VAL A 193 -13.05 -1.83 9.83
CA VAL A 193 -12.00 -1.92 10.85
C VAL A 193 -10.86 -2.81 10.33
N ALA A 194 -9.67 -2.24 10.14
CA ALA A 194 -8.50 -2.97 9.66
C ALA A 194 -7.39 -2.97 10.72
N LEU A 195 -7.26 -4.08 11.43
CA LEU A 195 -6.28 -4.25 12.52
C LEU A 195 -5.05 -5.02 12.05
N ARG A 196 -4.00 -4.93 12.86
CA ARG A 196 -2.73 -5.65 12.70
C ARG A 196 -2.26 -6.18 14.06
N PRO A 197 -1.73 -7.41 14.15
CA PRO A 197 -1.11 -7.91 15.38
C PRO A 197 0.23 -7.19 15.60
N TRP A 198 0.23 -6.15 16.45
CA TRP A 198 1.41 -5.36 16.76
C TRP A 198 1.36 -4.85 18.20
N GLY A 199 2.51 -4.89 18.91
CA GLY A 199 2.64 -4.33 20.25
C GLY A 199 1.59 -4.85 21.24
N SER A 200 0.91 -3.93 21.88
CA SER A 200 -0.12 -4.21 22.90
C SER A 200 -1.53 -4.44 22.32
N ILE A 201 -1.74 -4.38 21.01
CA ILE A 201 -3.08 -4.39 20.38
C ILE A 201 -3.95 -5.59 20.81
N ARG A 202 -3.36 -6.76 21.10
CA ARG A 202 -4.12 -7.90 21.65
C ARG A 202 -4.74 -7.58 23.01
N ARG A 203 -4.09 -6.78 23.84
CA ARG A 203 -4.63 -6.32 25.12
C ARG A 203 -5.70 -5.27 24.95
N SER A 204 -5.69 -4.55 23.82
CA SER A 204 -6.68 -3.54 23.47
C SER A 204 -7.88 -4.11 22.68
N CYS A 205 -7.97 -5.44 22.45
CA CYS A 205 -9.15 -6.04 21.80
C CYS A 205 -10.46 -5.66 22.51
N PRO A 206 -10.58 -5.71 23.86
CA PRO A 206 -11.81 -5.28 24.55
C PRO A 206 -12.13 -3.79 24.34
N GLU A 207 -11.10 -2.92 24.28
CA GLU A 207 -11.28 -1.49 24.07
C GLU A 207 -11.82 -1.19 22.65
N VAL A 208 -11.26 -1.87 21.63
CA VAL A 208 -11.75 -1.75 20.26
C VAL A 208 -13.17 -2.31 20.14
N ALA A 209 -13.45 -3.47 20.77
CA ALA A 209 -14.79 -4.06 20.79
C ALA A 209 -15.80 -3.11 21.44
N ALA A 210 -15.49 -2.59 22.63
CA ALA A 210 -16.36 -1.65 23.34
C ALA A 210 -16.63 -0.36 22.55
N ALA A 211 -15.64 0.14 21.81
CA ALA A 211 -15.83 1.30 20.95
C ALA A 211 -16.74 0.98 19.74
N CYS A 212 -16.58 -0.19 19.12
CA CYS A 212 -17.47 -0.63 18.03
C CYS A 212 -18.89 -0.85 18.51
N ASP A 213 -19.10 -1.51 19.68
CA ASP A 213 -20.40 -1.74 20.30
C ASP A 213 -21.10 -0.42 20.65
N PHE A 214 -20.35 0.53 21.25
CA PHE A 214 -20.87 1.85 21.54
C PHE A 214 -21.32 2.57 20.27
N PHE A 215 -20.44 2.62 19.25
CA PHE A 215 -20.76 3.27 17.98
C PHE A 215 -21.97 2.65 17.30
N ALA A 216 -22.11 1.32 17.34
CA ALA A 216 -23.27 0.63 16.80
C ALA A 216 -24.56 0.96 17.57
N ARG A 217 -24.52 1.10 18.89
CA ARG A 217 -25.67 1.49 19.70
C ARG A 217 -26.12 2.93 19.43
N GLU A 218 -25.18 3.85 19.30
CA GLU A 218 -25.49 5.28 19.10
C GLU A 218 -25.96 5.59 17.66
N THR A 219 -25.47 4.83 16.65
CA THR A 219 -25.68 5.18 15.23
C THR A 219 -26.45 4.12 14.43
N GLY A 220 -26.60 2.91 14.96
CA GLY A 220 -27.10 1.77 14.20
C GLY A 220 -26.08 1.18 13.20
N ILE A 221 -24.85 1.69 13.16
CA ILE A 221 -23.82 1.31 12.18
C ILE A 221 -22.96 0.16 12.73
N ARG A 222 -23.08 -1.03 12.15
CA ARG A 222 -22.28 -2.19 12.50
C ARG A 222 -20.85 -2.11 11.91
N SER A 223 -19.91 -2.88 12.47
CA SER A 223 -18.55 -2.94 11.95
C SER A 223 -18.30 -4.18 11.12
N LEU A 224 -17.50 -4.03 10.04
CA LEU A 224 -16.88 -5.12 9.30
C LEU A 224 -15.36 -5.07 9.50
N PHE A 225 -14.82 -6.13 10.06
CA PHE A 225 -13.38 -6.29 10.21
C PHE A 225 -12.78 -6.80 8.90
N VAL A 226 -11.80 -6.06 8.36
CA VAL A 226 -11.19 -6.30 7.04
C VAL A 226 -9.70 -6.62 7.21
N PRO A 227 -9.30 -7.91 7.23
CA PRO A 227 -7.91 -8.31 7.27
C PRO A 227 -7.17 -7.95 5.98
N PHE A 228 -5.96 -7.41 6.10
CA PHE A 228 -5.09 -7.07 4.97
C PHE A 228 -3.94 -8.07 4.77
N HIS A 229 -3.55 -8.78 5.82
CA HIS A 229 -2.47 -9.77 5.75
C HIS A 229 -2.91 -11.09 6.39
N LEU A 230 -3.19 -12.08 5.56
CA LEU A 230 -3.64 -13.38 6.01
C LEU A 230 -2.46 -14.32 6.31
N PRO A 231 -2.55 -15.16 7.35
CA PRO A 231 -3.65 -15.25 8.34
C PRO A 231 -3.53 -14.28 9.52
N ALA A 232 -2.45 -13.51 9.63
CA ALA A 232 -2.08 -12.76 10.84
C ALA A 232 -3.16 -11.76 11.30
N ASP A 233 -3.74 -10.98 10.37
CA ASP A 233 -4.76 -9.99 10.72
C ASP A 233 -6.12 -10.63 11.02
N LEU A 234 -6.34 -11.85 10.54
CA LEU A 234 -7.57 -12.59 10.79
C LEU A 234 -7.71 -12.95 12.26
N GLU A 235 -6.59 -13.35 12.92
CA GLU A 235 -6.58 -13.73 14.33
C GLU A 235 -6.92 -12.54 15.24
N ILE A 236 -6.30 -11.37 15.00
CA ILE A 236 -6.57 -10.19 15.83
C ILE A 236 -7.99 -9.67 15.61
N SER A 237 -8.48 -9.69 14.37
CA SER A 237 -9.84 -9.27 14.03
C SER A 237 -10.87 -10.18 14.69
N ARG A 238 -10.63 -11.50 14.69
CA ARG A 238 -11.48 -12.47 15.38
C ARG A 238 -11.50 -12.24 16.89
N CYS A 239 -10.34 -11.95 17.50
CA CYS A 239 -10.25 -11.63 18.93
C CYS A 239 -11.17 -10.46 19.30
N VAL A 240 -11.25 -9.42 18.48
CA VAL A 240 -12.13 -8.28 18.75
C VAL A 240 -13.59 -8.65 18.54
N VAL A 241 -13.94 -9.35 17.46
CA VAL A 241 -15.33 -9.79 17.19
C VAL A 241 -15.85 -10.71 18.29
N GLU A 242 -15.02 -11.62 18.80
CA GLU A 242 -15.37 -12.51 19.94
C GLU A 242 -15.50 -11.78 21.28
N SER A 243 -14.88 -10.60 21.42
CA SER A 243 -14.97 -9.76 22.62
C SER A 243 -16.14 -8.75 22.54
N ALA A 244 -16.74 -8.57 21.38
CA ALA A 244 -17.82 -7.64 21.17
C ALA A 244 -19.20 -8.24 21.50
N GLU A 245 -20.12 -7.40 21.92
CA GLU A 245 -21.53 -7.77 22.20
C GLU A 245 -22.45 -7.53 20.99
N GLY A 246 -22.02 -6.64 20.08
CA GLY A 246 -22.80 -6.21 18.92
C GLY A 246 -22.69 -7.15 17.70
N PRO A 247 -23.50 -6.92 16.66
CA PRO A 247 -23.54 -7.75 15.46
C PRO A 247 -22.43 -7.38 14.48
N HIS A 248 -21.17 -7.49 14.87
CA HIS A 248 -20.03 -7.21 14.00
C HIS A 248 -19.68 -8.41 13.12
N SER A 249 -19.05 -8.15 11.99
CA SER A 249 -18.71 -9.16 10.99
C SER A 249 -17.22 -9.18 10.67
N LEU A 250 -16.73 -10.31 10.17
CA LEU A 250 -15.34 -10.51 9.79
C LEU A 250 -15.28 -10.97 8.34
N LEU A 251 -14.54 -10.24 7.49
CA LEU A 251 -14.25 -10.66 6.14
C LEU A 251 -13.23 -11.82 6.18
N THR A 252 -13.62 -12.97 5.68
CA THR A 252 -12.75 -14.16 5.61
C THR A 252 -12.29 -14.47 4.19
N ALA A 253 -12.98 -13.91 3.18
CA ALA A 253 -12.63 -14.09 1.78
C ALA A 253 -11.40 -13.25 1.42
N GLU A 254 -10.55 -13.79 0.57
CA GLU A 254 -9.51 -13.04 -0.08
C GLU A 254 -10.10 -12.28 -1.27
N LEU A 255 -9.87 -10.98 -1.33
CA LEU A 255 -10.30 -10.10 -2.40
C LEU A 255 -9.13 -9.70 -3.30
N SER A 256 -9.38 -9.56 -4.59
CA SER A 256 -8.47 -8.91 -5.52
C SER A 256 -8.30 -7.42 -5.18
N PRO A 257 -7.24 -6.75 -5.64
CA PRO A 257 -7.06 -5.32 -5.43
C PRO A 257 -8.25 -4.46 -5.87
N ALA A 258 -8.87 -4.78 -6.99
CA ALA A 258 -10.02 -4.06 -7.53
C ALA A 258 -11.30 -4.28 -6.69
N GLU A 259 -11.52 -5.52 -6.21
CA GLU A 259 -12.63 -5.85 -5.30
C GLU A 259 -12.44 -5.18 -3.93
N MET A 260 -11.19 -5.16 -3.41
CA MET A 260 -10.88 -4.46 -2.17
C MET A 260 -11.14 -2.95 -2.31
N ALA A 261 -10.72 -2.34 -3.41
CA ALA A 261 -11.01 -0.93 -3.69
C ALA A 261 -12.52 -0.68 -3.75
N ARG A 262 -13.29 -1.53 -4.43
CA ARG A 262 -14.76 -1.43 -4.48
C ARG A 262 -15.39 -1.58 -3.09
N LEU A 263 -14.93 -2.53 -2.27
CA LEU A 263 -15.43 -2.73 -0.91
C LEU A 263 -15.31 -1.43 -0.09
N PHE A 264 -14.19 -0.73 -0.22
CA PHE A 264 -13.96 0.52 0.51
C PHE A 264 -14.86 1.66 0.06
N HIS A 265 -15.32 1.69 -1.19
CA HIS A 265 -16.32 2.67 -1.65
C HIS A 265 -17.70 2.50 -0.98
N GLY A 266 -18.01 1.32 -0.44
CA GLY A 266 -19.26 1.03 0.26
C GLY A 266 -19.26 1.36 1.75
N PHE A 267 -18.13 1.77 2.33
CA PHE A 267 -18.07 2.03 3.76
C PHE A 267 -18.54 3.44 4.15
N HIS A 268 -19.08 3.52 5.36
CA HIS A 268 -19.51 4.78 5.95
C HIS A 268 -18.33 5.54 6.59
N LEU A 269 -17.53 4.82 7.37
CA LEU A 269 -16.30 5.28 8.04
C LEU A 269 -15.28 4.15 8.02
N SER A 270 -14.03 4.45 8.36
CA SER A 270 -12.97 3.46 8.51
C SER A 270 -12.07 3.74 9.72
N LEU A 271 -11.62 2.67 10.38
CA LEU A 271 -10.61 2.68 11.43
C LEU A 271 -9.45 1.76 11.00
N GLY A 272 -8.25 2.32 10.79
CA GLY A 272 -7.18 1.56 10.14
C GLY A 272 -5.83 1.58 10.83
N MET A 273 -5.28 0.37 11.14
CA MET A 273 -3.86 0.15 11.46
C MET A 273 -3.03 -0.16 10.20
N ARG A 274 -3.63 -0.60 9.12
CA ARG A 274 -2.94 -0.90 7.86
C ARG A 274 -2.92 0.35 6.98
N LEU A 275 -1.71 0.75 6.52
CA LEU A 275 -1.57 1.94 5.68
C LEU A 275 -2.51 1.90 4.47
N HIS A 276 -2.58 0.76 3.78
CA HIS A 276 -3.42 0.66 2.60
C HIS A 276 -4.93 0.63 2.91
N SER A 277 -5.35 0.33 4.15
CA SER A 277 -6.77 0.51 4.51
C SER A 277 -7.16 1.99 4.56
N ILE A 278 -6.29 2.84 5.13
CA ILE A 278 -6.55 4.29 5.18
C ILE A 278 -6.31 4.96 3.82
N ILE A 279 -5.41 4.43 2.98
CA ILE A 279 -5.26 4.90 1.59
C ILE A 279 -6.52 4.59 0.79
N LEU A 280 -7.05 3.35 0.86
CA LEU A 280 -8.29 2.97 0.18
C LEU A 280 -9.49 3.79 0.68
N SER A 281 -9.55 4.09 1.98
CA SER A 281 -10.57 4.99 2.54
C SER A 281 -10.48 6.39 1.93
N ALA A 282 -9.27 6.96 1.86
CA ALA A 282 -9.05 8.25 1.22
C ALA A 282 -9.45 8.24 -0.26
N MET A 283 -9.07 7.20 -1.00
CA MET A 283 -9.44 7.02 -2.43
C MET A 283 -10.95 6.97 -2.64
N ALA A 284 -11.65 6.34 -1.71
CA ALA A 284 -13.12 6.20 -1.73
C ALA A 284 -13.84 7.43 -1.16
N ALA A 285 -13.11 8.46 -0.73
CA ALA A 285 -13.65 9.62 -0.01
C ALA A 285 -14.43 9.23 1.27
N VAL A 286 -14.03 8.13 1.91
CA VAL A 286 -14.56 7.61 3.17
C VAL A 286 -13.73 8.18 4.32
N PRO A 287 -14.31 8.97 5.24
CA PRO A 287 -13.59 9.49 6.39
C PRO A 287 -13.04 8.37 7.27
N PHE A 288 -11.85 8.54 7.78
CA PHE A 288 -11.15 7.51 8.53
C PHE A 288 -10.39 8.06 9.74
N ALA A 289 -10.13 7.18 10.70
CA ALA A 289 -9.13 7.39 11.74
C ALA A 289 -7.99 6.39 11.58
N GLY A 290 -6.76 6.85 11.75
CA GLY A 290 -5.59 5.97 11.82
C GLY A 290 -5.35 5.47 13.23
N LEU A 291 -4.92 4.21 13.38
CA LEU A 291 -4.33 3.68 14.61
C LEU A 291 -2.83 3.47 14.37
N SER A 292 -2.02 4.41 14.87
CA SER A 292 -0.59 4.43 14.60
C SER A 292 0.17 3.45 15.50
N TYR A 293 0.91 2.57 14.88
CA TYR A 293 1.98 1.74 15.45
C TYR A 293 3.32 2.00 14.73
N ASP A 294 3.29 2.79 13.70
CA ASP A 294 4.40 3.06 12.78
C ASP A 294 4.24 4.48 12.23
N PRO A 295 5.28 5.30 12.19
CA PRO A 295 5.21 6.70 11.75
C PRO A 295 4.59 6.92 10.37
N LYS A 296 4.53 5.91 9.51
CA LYS A 296 3.89 6.02 8.18
C LYS A 296 2.37 6.20 8.27
N ILE A 297 1.71 5.64 9.30
CA ILE A 297 0.27 5.80 9.52
C ILE A 297 -0.01 7.24 9.91
N GLU A 298 0.70 7.74 10.94
CA GLU A 298 0.57 9.12 11.42
C GLU A 298 0.82 10.14 10.31
N ARG A 299 1.90 9.91 9.52
CA ARG A 299 2.24 10.79 8.39
C ARG A 299 1.14 10.83 7.34
N PHE A 300 0.56 9.68 7.00
CA PHE A 300 -0.51 9.64 6.02
C PHE A 300 -1.79 10.29 6.56
N CYS A 301 -2.15 10.06 7.83
CA CYS A 301 -3.27 10.74 8.48
C CYS A 301 -3.09 12.26 8.46
N HIS A 302 -1.89 12.73 8.83
CA HIS A 302 -1.57 14.16 8.78
C HIS A 302 -1.66 14.73 7.36
N LEU A 303 -1.11 14.02 6.37
CA LEU A 303 -1.18 14.43 4.96
C LEU A 303 -2.62 14.52 4.46
N ALA A 304 -3.47 13.57 4.86
CA ALA A 304 -4.88 13.52 4.50
C ALA A 304 -5.79 14.41 5.37
N GLY A 305 -5.26 15.11 6.38
CA GLY A 305 -6.06 15.90 7.30
C GLY A 305 -7.03 15.08 8.16
N MET A 306 -6.68 13.81 8.46
CA MET A 306 -7.53 12.89 9.21
C MET A 306 -6.95 12.56 10.58
N PRO A 307 -7.79 12.24 11.59
CA PRO A 307 -7.33 11.95 12.94
C PRO A 307 -6.49 10.66 13.00
N CYS A 308 -5.58 10.64 13.98
CA CYS A 308 -4.72 9.48 14.26
C CYS A 308 -4.55 9.32 15.76
N LEU A 309 -4.81 8.09 16.25
CA LEU A 309 -4.52 7.67 17.62
C LEU A 309 -3.30 6.76 17.67
N THR A 310 -2.63 6.71 18.81
CA THR A 310 -1.59 5.71 19.08
C THR A 310 -2.23 4.37 19.40
N ALA A 311 -1.76 3.30 18.78
CA ALA A 311 -2.28 1.95 19.02
C ALA A 311 -1.88 1.39 20.40
N ASP A 312 -0.78 1.87 20.99
CA ASP A 312 -0.35 1.50 22.34
C ASP A 312 -1.10 2.35 23.39
N GLY A 313 -1.66 1.68 24.40
CA GLY A 313 -2.43 2.32 25.45
C GLY A 313 -3.79 2.85 24.99
N LEU A 314 -4.35 2.25 23.96
CA LEU A 314 -5.64 2.64 23.39
C LEU A 314 -6.78 2.48 24.40
N HIS A 315 -7.62 3.50 24.54
CA HIS A 315 -8.82 3.52 25.38
C HIS A 315 -10.09 3.63 24.54
N ALA A 316 -11.13 2.88 24.93
CA ALA A 316 -12.40 2.88 24.21
C ALA A 316 -13.01 4.28 24.07
N GLY A 317 -12.95 5.11 25.11
CA GLY A 317 -13.49 6.48 25.09
C GLY A 317 -12.89 7.35 24.00
N GLU A 318 -11.58 7.32 23.79
CA GLU A 318 -10.92 8.09 22.72
C GLU A 318 -11.38 7.63 21.32
N LEU A 319 -11.55 6.31 21.13
CA LEU A 319 -12.08 5.76 19.89
C LEU A 319 -13.54 6.17 19.66
N GLN A 320 -14.37 6.12 20.71
CA GLN A 320 -15.79 6.52 20.67
C GLN A 320 -15.92 7.98 20.22
N ASP A 321 -15.17 8.89 20.86
CA ASP A 321 -15.20 10.31 20.56
C ASP A 321 -14.78 10.59 19.10
N ILE A 322 -13.72 9.96 18.64
CA ILE A 322 -13.25 10.13 17.25
C ILE A 322 -14.26 9.56 16.25
N LEU A 323 -14.82 8.38 16.48
CA LEU A 323 -15.80 7.79 15.57
C LEU A 323 -17.08 8.62 15.48
N LEU A 324 -17.58 9.13 16.62
CA LEU A 324 -18.74 10.03 16.64
C LEU A 324 -18.43 11.37 15.94
N SER A 325 -17.25 11.94 16.18
CA SER A 325 -16.81 13.17 15.52
C SER A 325 -16.73 13.01 14.00
N LEU A 326 -16.14 11.92 13.53
CA LEU A 326 -16.08 11.59 12.09
C LEU A 326 -17.46 11.34 11.50
N HIS A 327 -18.35 10.69 12.24
CA HIS A 327 -19.72 10.46 11.81
C HIS A 327 -20.47 11.79 11.65
N ALA A 328 -20.37 12.66 12.63
CA ALA A 328 -21.02 13.97 12.61
C ALA A 328 -20.51 14.88 11.48
N ASN A 329 -19.22 14.77 11.13
CA ASN A 329 -18.57 15.61 10.11
C ASN A 329 -18.35 14.86 8.78
N ARG A 330 -19.02 13.71 8.56
CA ARG A 330 -18.76 12.79 7.45
C ARG A 330 -18.80 13.46 6.08
N GLU A 331 -19.79 14.29 5.83
CA GLU A 331 -19.98 14.93 4.54
C GLU A 331 -18.81 15.88 4.21
N GLN A 332 -18.46 16.76 5.17
CA GLN A 332 -17.37 17.70 5.00
C GLN A 332 -16.01 17.00 4.83
N ALA A 333 -15.75 15.97 5.64
CA ALA A 333 -14.53 15.17 5.53
C ALA A 333 -14.48 14.39 4.19
N GLY A 334 -15.62 13.90 3.70
CA GLY A 334 -15.72 13.23 2.41
C GLY A 334 -15.43 14.17 1.23
N ILE A 335 -15.90 15.42 1.28
CA ILE A 335 -15.58 16.44 0.25
C ILE A 335 -14.07 16.71 0.24
N HIS A 336 -13.48 16.91 1.42
CA HIS A 336 -12.03 17.12 1.56
C HIS A 336 -11.22 15.96 1.01
N LEU A 337 -11.57 14.72 1.38
CA LEU A 337 -10.86 13.52 0.93
C LEU A 337 -11.00 13.28 -0.56
N ARG A 338 -12.10 13.68 -1.19
CA ARG A 338 -12.25 13.60 -2.66
C ARG A 338 -11.23 14.47 -3.37
N ALA A 339 -11.10 15.72 -2.96
CA ALA A 339 -10.11 16.64 -3.52
C ALA A 339 -8.67 16.12 -3.26
N PHE A 340 -8.40 15.63 -2.05
CA PHE A 340 -7.13 15.00 -1.70
C PHE A 340 -6.83 13.78 -2.59
N ALA A 341 -7.79 12.87 -2.78
CA ALA A 341 -7.61 11.68 -3.61
C ALA A 341 -7.32 12.02 -5.07
N ASP A 342 -7.96 13.05 -5.61
CA ASP A 342 -7.72 13.52 -6.99
C ASP A 342 -6.31 14.08 -7.14
N GLU A 343 -5.83 14.87 -6.18
CA GLU A 343 -4.44 15.36 -6.14
C GLU A 343 -3.44 14.20 -6.07
N GLN A 344 -3.65 13.25 -5.15
CA GLN A 344 -2.76 12.08 -5.00
C GLN A 344 -2.75 11.22 -6.26
N ARG A 345 -3.86 11.08 -6.95
CA ARG A 345 -3.96 10.34 -8.22
C ARG A 345 -3.11 11.00 -9.31
N GLU A 346 -3.12 12.32 -9.42
CA GLU A 346 -2.26 13.04 -10.37
C GLU A 346 -0.77 12.90 -10.01
N LEU A 347 -0.43 12.99 -8.75
CA LEU A 347 0.95 12.74 -8.28
C LEU A 347 1.39 11.29 -8.58
N ALA A 348 0.53 10.29 -8.38
CA ALA A 348 0.84 8.90 -8.71
C ALA A 348 1.06 8.69 -10.21
N ARG A 349 0.28 9.37 -11.08
CA ARG A 349 0.49 9.37 -12.55
C ARG A 349 1.83 9.96 -12.96
N ALA A 350 2.38 10.91 -12.20
CA ALA A 350 3.69 11.47 -12.47
C ALA A 350 4.80 10.40 -12.47
N SER A 351 4.71 9.40 -11.58
CA SER A 351 5.64 8.24 -11.61
C SER A 351 5.55 7.47 -12.94
N ALA A 352 4.35 7.25 -13.44
CA ALA A 352 4.13 6.50 -14.68
C ALA A 352 4.65 7.29 -15.91
N ARG A 353 4.41 8.59 -15.95
CA ARG A 353 4.95 9.48 -17.02
C ARG A 353 6.48 9.47 -17.01
N LEU A 354 7.10 9.73 -15.86
CA LEU A 354 8.56 9.70 -15.72
C LEU A 354 9.15 8.35 -16.11
N PHE A 355 8.51 7.25 -15.74
CA PHE A 355 8.93 5.90 -16.12
C PHE A 355 9.00 5.75 -17.65
N TRP A 356 7.95 6.17 -18.35
CA TRP A 356 7.89 6.07 -19.81
C TRP A 356 8.85 7.03 -20.51
N ASP A 357 9.05 8.24 -19.98
CA ASP A 357 10.04 9.18 -20.51
C ASP A 357 11.45 8.57 -20.47
N ILE A 358 11.81 7.94 -19.34
CA ILE A 358 13.08 7.23 -19.18
C ILE A 358 13.20 6.04 -20.14
N CYS A 359 12.11 5.29 -20.37
CA CYS A 359 12.11 4.15 -21.26
C CYS A 359 12.22 4.55 -22.73
N SER A 360 11.63 5.70 -23.11
CA SER A 360 11.59 6.21 -24.47
C SER A 360 12.88 6.96 -24.87
N ALA A 361 13.62 7.47 -23.92
CA ALA A 361 14.89 8.19 -24.12
C ALA A 361 16.10 7.28 -24.45
N ALA A 362 15.89 6.03 -24.92
CA ALA A 362 16.92 5.03 -25.20
C ALA A 362 17.09 4.77 -26.70
#